data_07cce2fd444277afdfe4b6b23533d8c0
#
_entry.id   07cce2fd444277afdfe4b6b23533d8c0
#
_cell.length_a   1.000
_cell.length_b   1.000
_cell.length_c   1.000
_cell.angle_alpha   90.00
_cell.angle_beta   90.00
_cell.angle_gamma   90.00
#
_symmetry.space_group_name_H-M   'P 1'
#
loop_
_entity.id
_entity.type
_entity.pdbx_description
1 polymer ?
#
loop_
_entity_poly.entity_id
_entity_poly.type
_entity_poly.pdbx_seq_one_letter_code
_entity_poly.pdbx_strand_id
1 'polypeptide(L)'
;QQQLDQTGVVVIPIPQALQKSLESLGQKACQQYALKEFAENIILLDTGHAKLMSSYYPLHILRQIPGCENARFEDPYSGGIGNSMRYLALAPRDNSMKVEGLANVFCGGEKAGLLVGHTEAIITGSLAGRNAARFAQGKSVDAIPTSLACGFGIAYVRESMQTEAGLKKKYTFSGSVLFDKMKE
;
A
#
# COMPACT_ATOMS: atom_id res chain seq x y z
N GLN A 1 16.16 -14.72 16.40
CA GLN A 1 14.90 -15.23 16.95
C GLN A 1 14.91 -15.14 18.48
N GLN A 2 15.89 -15.73 19.17
CA GLN A 2 15.97 -15.71 20.64
C GLN A 2 15.84 -14.31 21.26
N GLN A 3 16.53 -13.31 20.69
CA GLN A 3 16.44 -11.93 21.16
C GLN A 3 15.04 -11.35 20.89
N LEU A 4 14.45 -11.63 19.73
CA LEU A 4 13.09 -11.17 19.40
C LEU A 4 12.06 -11.73 20.38
N ASP A 5 12.18 -13.02 20.70
CA ASP A 5 11.29 -13.72 21.65
C ASP A 5 11.42 -13.18 23.09
N GLN A 6 12.60 -12.67 23.46
CA GLN A 6 12.87 -12.16 24.80
C GLN A 6 12.52 -10.67 24.96
N THR A 7 12.77 -9.87 23.93
CA THR A 7 12.69 -8.41 24.03
C THR A 7 11.59 -7.79 23.18
N GLY A 8 11.00 -8.57 22.26
CA GLY A 8 10.03 -8.08 21.29
C GLY A 8 10.63 -7.19 20.18
N VAL A 9 11.93 -6.88 20.26
CA VAL A 9 12.61 -5.98 19.31
C VAL A 9 14.01 -6.48 19.02
N VAL A 10 14.42 -6.45 17.76
CA VAL A 10 15.80 -6.66 17.34
C VAL A 10 16.22 -5.53 16.41
N VAL A 11 17.39 -4.94 16.65
CA VAL A 11 17.99 -3.92 15.80
C VAL A 11 19.19 -4.53 15.09
N ILE A 12 19.17 -4.49 13.76
CA ILE A 12 20.25 -5.02 12.90
C ILE A 12 20.88 -3.82 12.19
N PRO A 13 22.14 -3.47 12.48
CA PRO A 13 22.84 -2.41 11.76
C PRO A 13 23.00 -2.74 10.27
N ILE A 14 22.69 -1.78 9.42
CA ILE A 14 22.90 -1.90 7.98
C ILE A 14 24.35 -1.50 7.68
N PRO A 15 25.12 -2.36 6.97
CA PRO A 15 26.47 -2.00 6.54
C PRO A 15 26.48 -0.66 5.80
N GLN A 16 27.43 0.21 6.07
CA GLN A 16 27.49 1.56 5.53
C GLN A 16 27.36 1.61 4.00
N ALA A 17 27.94 0.66 3.30
CA ALA A 17 27.86 0.55 1.84
C ALA A 17 26.43 0.26 1.31
N LEU A 18 25.54 -0.21 2.16
CA LEU A 18 24.15 -0.53 1.81
C LEU A 18 23.16 0.48 2.40
N GLN A 19 23.62 1.41 3.24
CA GLN A 19 22.74 2.45 3.79
C GLN A 19 22.25 3.38 2.70
N LYS A 20 21.00 3.79 2.80
CA LYS A 20 20.39 4.78 1.89
C LYS A 20 20.59 6.18 2.46
N SER A 21 20.89 7.14 1.60
CA SER A 21 20.87 8.54 2.02
C SER A 21 19.45 8.96 2.41
N LEU A 22 19.32 9.81 3.42
CA LEU A 22 18.02 10.35 3.85
C LEU A 22 17.29 11.06 2.71
N GLU A 23 18.03 11.70 1.82
CA GLU A 23 17.50 12.35 0.60
C GLU A 23 16.89 11.33 -0.37
N SER A 24 17.51 10.15 -0.53
CA SER A 24 17.01 9.09 -1.43
C SER A 24 15.75 8.40 -0.90
N LEU A 25 15.48 8.48 0.40
CA LEU A 25 14.30 7.87 1.01
C LEU A 25 13.02 8.61 0.66
N GLY A 26 13.13 9.84 0.17
CA GLY A 26 12.04 10.66 -0.34
C GLY A 26 10.94 10.94 0.67
N GLN A 27 10.25 12.04 0.50
CA GLN A 27 9.04 12.36 1.28
C GLN A 27 7.89 11.46 0.83
N LYS A 28 7.83 10.24 1.34
CA LYS A 28 6.68 9.35 1.13
C LYS A 28 5.76 9.40 2.34
N ALA A 29 4.49 9.01 2.16
CA ALA A 29 3.43 9.09 3.16
C ALA A 29 3.74 8.47 4.54
N CYS A 30 4.77 7.62 4.64
CA CYS A 30 5.29 7.10 5.91
C CYS A 30 6.67 7.71 6.19
N GLN A 31 6.70 8.98 6.57
CA GLN A 31 7.92 9.74 6.86
C GLN A 31 8.80 9.14 7.98
N GLN A 32 8.22 8.31 8.86
CA GLN A 32 8.95 7.64 9.93
C GLN A 32 10.16 6.84 9.44
N TYR A 33 10.16 6.36 8.20
CA TYR A 33 11.27 5.61 7.63
C TYR A 33 12.36 6.51 7.01
N ALA A 34 12.14 7.81 6.99
CA ALA A 34 13.16 8.80 6.66
C ALA A 34 13.98 9.23 7.90
N LEU A 35 13.68 8.67 9.08
CA LEU A 35 14.50 8.88 10.26
C LEU A 35 15.84 8.15 10.10
N LYS A 36 16.88 8.76 10.65
CA LYS A 36 18.25 8.24 10.64
C LYS A 36 18.33 6.80 11.16
N GLU A 37 17.59 6.50 12.21
CA GLU A 37 17.53 5.19 12.84
C GLU A 37 17.09 4.10 11.85
N PHE A 38 16.12 4.39 10.98
CA PHE A 38 15.64 3.46 9.96
C PHE A 38 16.46 3.48 8.66
N ALA A 39 17.27 4.53 8.45
CA ALA A 39 18.22 4.57 7.34
C ALA A 39 19.45 3.70 7.64
N GLU A 40 19.84 3.64 8.90
CA GLU A 40 21.06 2.96 9.38
C GLU A 40 20.78 1.55 9.92
N ASN A 41 19.52 1.21 10.21
CA ASN A 41 19.17 -0.05 10.85
C ASN A 41 17.92 -0.68 10.23
N ILE A 42 17.88 -2.01 10.28
CA ILE A 42 16.63 -2.78 10.17
C ILE A 42 16.16 -3.07 11.59
N ILE A 43 14.91 -2.75 11.86
CA ILE A 43 14.29 -3.02 13.15
C ILE A 43 13.24 -4.12 12.95
N LEU A 44 13.40 -5.23 13.66
CA LEU A 44 12.41 -6.30 13.73
C LEU A 44 11.56 -6.10 14.98
N LEU A 45 10.26 -6.11 14.80
CA LEU A 45 9.29 -6.04 15.89
C LEU A 45 8.50 -7.35 15.94
N ASP A 46 8.32 -7.89 17.13
CA ASP A 46 7.35 -8.95 17.37
C ASP A 46 5.96 -8.33 17.56
N THR A 47 5.08 -8.59 16.60
CA THR A 47 3.67 -8.18 16.63
C THR A 47 2.75 -9.39 16.48
N GLY A 48 3.19 -10.58 16.98
CA GLY A 48 2.61 -11.88 16.66
C GLY A 48 3.23 -12.52 15.41
N HIS A 49 3.82 -11.69 14.56
CA HIS A 49 4.69 -12.05 13.44
C HIS A 49 5.88 -11.08 13.44
N ALA A 50 7.06 -11.56 13.04
CA ALA A 50 8.22 -10.69 12.91
C ALA A 50 7.97 -9.64 11.82
N LYS A 51 7.74 -8.39 12.23
CA LYS A 51 7.54 -7.26 11.33
C LYS A 51 8.87 -6.55 11.10
N LEU A 52 9.29 -6.51 9.85
CA LEU A 52 10.49 -5.80 9.44
C LEU A 52 10.16 -4.32 9.21
N MET A 53 10.80 -3.47 10.01
CA MET A 53 10.72 -2.01 9.93
C MET A 53 12.02 -1.49 9.33
N SER A 54 11.98 -1.09 8.09
CA SER A 54 13.11 -0.46 7.38
C SER A 54 12.61 0.25 6.13
N SER A 55 13.50 1.01 5.48
CA SER A 55 13.27 1.41 4.09
C SER A 55 13.25 0.16 3.20
N TYR A 56 12.60 0.28 2.02
CA TYR A 56 12.56 -0.83 1.07
C TYR A 56 13.95 -1.21 0.56
N TYR A 57 14.27 -2.49 0.63
CA TYR A 57 15.41 -3.11 -0.04
C TYR A 57 14.92 -4.20 -0.99
N PRO A 58 15.43 -4.26 -2.24
CA PRO A 58 15.27 -5.45 -3.08
C PRO A 58 15.80 -6.67 -2.33
N LEU A 59 15.16 -7.83 -2.51
CA LEU A 59 15.46 -9.03 -1.72
C LEU A 59 16.94 -9.45 -1.80
N HIS A 60 17.56 -9.32 -2.99
CA HIS A 60 18.98 -9.65 -3.19
C HIS A 60 19.91 -8.69 -2.44
N ILE A 61 19.50 -7.43 -2.23
CA ILE A 61 20.26 -6.47 -1.40
C ILE A 61 19.99 -6.73 0.08
N LEU A 62 18.74 -6.98 0.45
CA LEU A 62 18.38 -7.31 1.83
C LEU A 62 19.19 -8.49 2.36
N ARG A 63 19.42 -9.53 1.53
CA ARG A 63 20.20 -10.71 1.89
C ARG A 63 21.70 -10.46 2.11
N GLN A 64 22.21 -9.29 1.73
CA GLN A 64 23.58 -8.88 2.01
C GLN A 64 23.74 -8.25 3.40
N ILE A 65 22.64 -7.98 4.09
CA ILE A 65 22.65 -7.43 5.44
C ILE A 65 22.79 -8.60 6.42
N PRO A 66 23.77 -8.55 7.34
CA PRO A 66 23.97 -9.62 8.33
C PRO A 66 22.70 -9.94 9.11
N GLY A 67 22.35 -11.21 9.20
CA GLY A 67 21.11 -11.69 9.82
C GLY A 67 19.90 -11.75 8.90
N CYS A 68 20.01 -11.26 7.66
CA CYS A 68 18.96 -11.31 6.65
C CYS A 68 19.25 -12.25 5.47
N GLU A 69 20.28 -13.06 5.56
CA GLU A 69 20.77 -13.92 4.45
C GLU A 69 19.70 -14.87 3.92
N ASN A 70 18.83 -15.35 4.81
CA ASN A 70 17.74 -16.26 4.50
C ASN A 70 16.39 -15.55 4.34
N ALA A 71 16.39 -14.22 4.23
CA ALA A 71 15.15 -13.45 4.01
C ALA A 71 14.44 -13.94 2.75
N ARG A 72 13.13 -14.09 2.84
CA ARG A 72 12.25 -14.49 1.75
C ARG A 72 10.93 -13.74 1.85
N PHE A 73 10.24 -13.64 0.75
CA PHE A 73 8.85 -13.21 0.81
C PHE A 73 8.01 -14.29 1.49
N GLU A 74 7.19 -13.91 2.41
CA GLU A 74 6.18 -14.82 2.99
C GLU A 74 5.18 -15.26 1.90
N ASP A 75 4.80 -14.31 1.05
CA ASP A 75 4.03 -14.56 -0.16
C ASP A 75 4.92 -14.30 -1.39
N PRO A 76 5.21 -15.34 -2.22
CA PRO A 76 6.08 -15.20 -3.40
C PRO A 76 5.48 -14.28 -4.47
N TYR A 77 4.19 -13.99 -4.41
CA TYR A 77 3.51 -13.06 -5.30
C TYR A 77 3.40 -11.65 -4.72
N SER A 78 3.97 -11.41 -3.53
CA SER A 78 4.04 -10.08 -2.95
C SER A 78 4.87 -9.17 -3.84
N GLY A 79 4.25 -8.15 -4.36
CA GLY A 79 4.91 -7.09 -5.09
C GLY A 79 4.56 -5.75 -4.47
N GLY A 80 5.55 -4.97 -4.12
CA GLY A 80 5.32 -3.63 -3.63
C GLY A 80 6.62 -2.92 -3.31
N ILE A 81 6.69 -1.63 -3.63
CA ILE A 81 7.79 -0.77 -3.24
C ILE A 81 7.36 -0.07 -1.95
N GLY A 82 7.73 -0.65 -0.83
CA GLY A 82 7.41 -0.08 0.48
C GLY A 82 7.95 -0.96 1.60
N ASN A 83 7.87 -0.46 2.81
CA ASN A 83 8.33 -1.13 4.02
C ASN A 83 7.39 -2.23 4.53
N SER A 84 6.20 -2.35 3.97
CA SER A 84 5.39 -3.56 4.07
C SER A 84 5.21 -4.12 2.67
N MET A 85 5.77 -5.29 2.45
CA MET A 85 5.56 -6.03 1.22
C MET A 85 4.17 -6.63 1.29
N ARG A 86 3.24 -6.07 0.54
CA ARG A 86 1.88 -6.56 0.44
C ARG A 86 1.64 -7.08 -0.96
N TYR A 87 0.90 -8.15 -1.04
CA TYR A 87 0.38 -8.63 -2.29
C TYR A 87 -0.61 -7.61 -2.87
N LEU A 88 -0.29 -7.09 -4.04
CA LEU A 88 -1.08 -6.07 -4.72
C LEU A 88 -1.68 -6.67 -6.01
N ALA A 89 -2.48 -7.72 -5.88
CA ALA A 89 -3.38 -8.07 -6.95
C ALA A 89 -4.50 -7.03 -6.97
N LEU A 90 -4.40 -6.08 -7.89
CA LEU A 90 -5.44 -5.09 -8.10
C LEU A 90 -6.61 -5.73 -8.85
N ALA A 91 -7.82 -5.39 -8.45
CA ALA A 91 -9.01 -5.72 -9.17
C ALA A 91 -9.44 -4.49 -9.99
N PRO A 92 -9.30 -4.47 -11.32
CA PRO A 92 -9.91 -3.43 -12.14
C PRO A 92 -11.39 -3.33 -11.83
N ARG A 93 -11.87 -2.12 -11.63
CA ARG A 93 -13.25 -1.86 -11.16
C ARG A 93 -13.78 -0.54 -11.74
N ASP A 94 -15.07 -0.41 -11.78
CA ASP A 94 -15.73 0.85 -12.13
C ASP A 94 -15.80 1.84 -10.94
N ASN A 95 -16.43 3.01 -11.14
CA ASN A 95 -16.57 4.02 -10.09
C ASN A 95 -17.58 3.65 -9.00
N SER A 96 -18.39 2.63 -9.21
CA SER A 96 -19.27 2.05 -8.20
C SER A 96 -18.58 0.98 -7.33
N MET A 97 -17.29 0.77 -7.54
CA MET A 97 -16.46 -0.26 -6.90
C MET A 97 -16.79 -1.70 -7.35
N LYS A 98 -17.54 -1.87 -8.42
CA LYS A 98 -17.82 -3.18 -9.02
C LYS A 98 -16.62 -3.65 -9.81
N VAL A 99 -16.21 -4.90 -9.59
CA VAL A 99 -15.04 -5.51 -10.26
C VAL A 99 -15.38 -5.79 -11.72
N GLU A 100 -14.52 -5.35 -12.64
CA GLU A 100 -14.70 -5.56 -14.08
C GLU A 100 -14.61 -7.06 -14.41
N GLY A 101 -15.48 -7.51 -15.32
CA GLY A 101 -15.56 -8.92 -15.72
C GLY A 101 -16.26 -9.86 -14.73
N LEU A 102 -16.68 -9.37 -13.55
CA LEU A 102 -17.41 -10.17 -12.57
C LEU A 102 -18.82 -9.62 -12.35
N ALA A 103 -19.82 -10.52 -12.29
CA ALA A 103 -21.21 -10.12 -12.26
C ALA A 103 -21.64 -9.45 -10.94
N ASN A 104 -21.10 -9.93 -9.81
CA ASN A 104 -21.62 -9.64 -8.46
C ASN A 104 -20.52 -9.39 -7.43
N VAL A 105 -19.30 -9.02 -7.86
CA VAL A 105 -18.18 -8.78 -6.96
C VAL A 105 -17.90 -7.29 -6.90
N PHE A 106 -17.73 -6.80 -5.67
CA PHE A 106 -17.32 -5.43 -5.36
C PHE A 106 -16.06 -5.46 -4.51
N CYS A 107 -15.19 -4.48 -4.67
CA CYS A 107 -13.96 -4.40 -3.89
C CYS A 107 -13.69 -2.97 -3.41
N GLY A 108 -13.03 -2.85 -2.27
CA GLY A 108 -12.59 -1.59 -1.68
C GLY A 108 -11.15 -1.68 -1.16
N GLY A 109 -10.62 -0.58 -0.68
CA GLY A 109 -9.27 -0.48 -0.14
C GLY A 109 -8.18 -0.67 -1.18
N GLU A 110 -7.08 -1.25 -0.77
CA GLU A 110 -5.89 -1.42 -1.63
C GLU A 110 -6.13 -2.27 -2.87
N LYS A 111 -7.05 -3.21 -2.82
CA LYS A 111 -7.45 -4.04 -3.97
C LYS A 111 -8.14 -3.25 -5.07
N ALA A 112 -8.80 -2.17 -4.70
CA ALA A 112 -9.57 -1.32 -5.60
C ALA A 112 -8.72 -0.26 -6.32
N GLY A 113 -7.41 -0.40 -6.32
CA GLY A 113 -6.49 0.47 -7.04
C GLY A 113 -5.56 1.27 -6.14
N LEU A 114 -4.76 0.63 -5.29
CA LEU A 114 -3.71 1.25 -4.50
C LEU A 114 -4.13 2.48 -3.68
N LEU A 115 -5.42 2.60 -3.39
CA LEU A 115 -5.96 3.57 -2.46
C LEU A 115 -5.56 3.12 -1.05
N VAL A 116 -4.39 3.58 -0.60
CA VAL A 116 -3.77 3.15 0.66
C VAL A 116 -4.07 4.14 1.78
N GLY A 117 -4.55 3.61 2.89
CA GLY A 117 -4.86 4.37 4.09
C GLY A 117 -6.22 3.99 4.67
N HIS A 118 -6.43 4.38 5.92
CA HIS A 118 -7.69 4.06 6.63
C HIS A 118 -8.89 4.79 5.99
N THR A 119 -8.72 6.06 5.64
CA THR A 119 -9.78 6.87 5.03
C THR A 119 -10.20 6.27 3.69
N GLU A 120 -9.23 5.88 2.86
CA GLU A 120 -9.46 5.26 1.57
C GLU A 120 -10.19 3.92 1.72
N ALA A 121 -9.76 3.10 2.67
CA ALA A 121 -10.38 1.80 2.95
C ALA A 121 -11.82 1.96 3.46
N ILE A 122 -12.08 2.93 4.35
CA ILE A 122 -13.41 3.20 4.89
C ILE A 122 -14.35 3.69 3.78
N ILE A 123 -13.95 4.68 3.00
CA ILE A 123 -14.81 5.26 1.95
C ILE A 123 -15.10 4.25 0.85
N THR A 124 -14.06 3.61 0.30
CA THR A 124 -14.22 2.66 -0.80
C THR A 124 -14.90 1.37 -0.34
N GLY A 125 -14.59 0.88 0.86
CA GLY A 125 -15.23 -0.28 1.45
C GLY A 125 -16.71 -0.05 1.75
N SER A 126 -17.06 1.13 2.29
CA SER A 126 -18.45 1.51 2.54
C SER A 126 -19.25 1.60 1.24
N LEU A 127 -18.68 2.21 0.19
CA LEU A 127 -19.32 2.28 -1.12
C LEU A 127 -19.48 0.89 -1.75
N ALA A 128 -18.44 0.08 -1.71
CA ALA A 128 -18.47 -1.30 -2.21
C ALA A 128 -19.54 -2.15 -1.51
N GLY A 129 -19.56 -2.12 -0.16
CA GLY A 129 -20.52 -2.87 0.64
C GLY A 129 -21.97 -2.41 0.41
N ARG A 130 -22.21 -1.08 0.38
CA ARG A 130 -23.53 -0.52 0.05
C ARG A 130 -23.99 -0.98 -1.34
N ASN A 131 -23.11 -0.89 -2.33
CA ASN A 131 -23.46 -1.25 -3.70
C ASN A 131 -23.67 -2.76 -3.87
N ALA A 132 -22.90 -3.59 -3.18
CA ALA A 132 -23.13 -5.04 -3.15
C ALA A 132 -24.52 -5.38 -2.59
N ALA A 133 -24.93 -4.73 -1.49
CA ALA A 133 -26.26 -4.92 -0.91
C ALA A 133 -27.38 -4.43 -1.84
N ARG A 134 -27.21 -3.27 -2.50
CA ARG A 134 -28.16 -2.75 -3.47
C ARG A 134 -28.30 -3.67 -4.69
N PHE A 135 -27.15 -4.13 -5.19
CA PHE A 135 -27.13 -5.05 -6.33
C PHE A 135 -27.85 -6.37 -6.01
N ALA A 136 -27.61 -6.94 -4.84
CA ALA A 136 -28.29 -8.15 -4.39
C ALA A 136 -29.81 -7.98 -4.26
N GLN A 137 -30.27 -6.74 -4.05
CA GLN A 137 -31.70 -6.36 -4.00
C GLN A 137 -32.29 -5.97 -5.37
N GLY A 138 -31.52 -6.12 -6.45
CA GLY A 138 -31.96 -5.69 -7.80
C GLY A 138 -32.03 -4.18 -7.98
N LYS A 139 -31.40 -3.41 -7.10
CA LYS A 139 -31.36 -1.92 -7.17
C LYS A 139 -30.14 -1.46 -7.96
N SER A 140 -30.23 -0.25 -8.53
CA SER A 140 -29.09 0.41 -9.17
C SER A 140 -27.96 0.66 -8.18
N VAL A 141 -26.71 0.53 -8.62
CA VAL A 141 -25.53 0.90 -7.86
C VAL A 141 -25.21 2.38 -8.06
N ASP A 142 -24.58 2.99 -7.05
CA ASP A 142 -24.25 4.41 -7.03
C ASP A 142 -22.73 4.62 -7.21
N ALA A 143 -22.35 5.74 -7.80
CA ALA A 143 -20.99 6.26 -7.76
C ALA A 143 -20.97 7.57 -6.97
N ILE A 144 -19.86 7.85 -6.30
CA ILE A 144 -19.66 9.15 -5.66
C ILE A 144 -19.39 10.19 -6.75
N PRO A 145 -20.09 11.34 -6.75
CA PRO A 145 -19.85 12.38 -7.76
C PRO A 145 -18.39 12.85 -7.78
N THR A 146 -17.84 13.04 -8.97
CA THR A 146 -16.45 13.49 -9.15
C THR A 146 -16.21 14.94 -8.71
N SER A 147 -17.27 15.71 -8.48
CA SER A 147 -17.20 17.02 -7.82
C SER A 147 -16.79 16.95 -6.35
N LEU A 148 -16.84 15.77 -5.73
CA LEU A 148 -16.34 15.51 -4.38
C LEU A 148 -14.94 14.91 -4.45
N ALA A 149 -14.05 15.31 -3.54
CA ALA A 149 -12.66 14.87 -3.51
C ALA A 149 -12.50 13.35 -3.53
N CYS A 150 -13.32 12.61 -2.77
CA CYS A 150 -13.29 11.15 -2.75
C CYS A 150 -13.80 10.55 -4.08
N GLY A 151 -14.83 11.09 -4.69
CA GLY A 151 -15.33 10.67 -5.99
C GLY A 151 -14.32 10.94 -7.12
N PHE A 152 -13.69 12.11 -7.09
CA PHE A 152 -12.59 12.44 -7.99
C PHE A 152 -11.44 11.45 -7.84
N GLY A 153 -10.99 11.19 -6.60
CA GLY A 153 -9.90 10.24 -6.33
C GLY A 153 -10.23 8.82 -6.81
N ILE A 154 -11.46 8.36 -6.62
CA ILE A 154 -11.91 7.03 -7.11
C ILE A 154 -11.85 6.96 -8.64
N ALA A 155 -12.34 8.00 -9.33
CA ALA A 155 -12.33 8.06 -10.79
C ALA A 155 -10.92 8.19 -11.35
N TYR A 156 -10.09 9.07 -10.78
CA TYR A 156 -8.69 9.26 -11.17
C TYR A 156 -7.88 7.97 -11.05
N VAL A 157 -8.06 7.23 -9.95
CA VAL A 157 -7.36 5.96 -9.76
C VAL A 157 -7.86 4.90 -10.75
N ARG A 158 -9.15 4.86 -11.05
CA ARG A 158 -9.69 3.96 -12.08
C ARG A 158 -9.04 4.21 -13.44
N GLU A 159 -8.95 5.45 -13.87
CA GLU A 159 -8.28 5.81 -15.13
C GLU A 159 -6.78 5.45 -15.09
N SER A 160 -6.11 5.74 -13.98
CA SER A 160 -4.70 5.41 -13.80
C SER A 160 -4.42 3.90 -13.89
N MET A 161 -5.34 3.06 -13.41
CA MET A 161 -5.20 1.60 -13.49
C MET A 161 -5.22 1.05 -14.92
N GLN A 162 -5.63 1.83 -15.91
CA GLN A 162 -5.58 1.43 -17.33
C GLN A 162 -4.14 1.42 -17.87
N THR A 163 -3.16 1.89 -17.12
CA THR A 163 -1.75 1.92 -17.50
C THR A 163 -0.90 1.10 -16.55
N GLU A 164 0.15 0.47 -17.07
CA GLU A 164 1.11 -0.28 -16.24
C GLU A 164 1.78 0.62 -15.18
N ALA A 165 2.08 1.86 -15.53
CA ALA A 165 2.65 2.83 -14.60
C ALA A 165 1.67 3.18 -13.47
N GLY A 166 0.40 3.32 -13.79
CA GLY A 166 -0.66 3.60 -12.81
C GLY A 166 -0.93 2.43 -11.87
N LEU A 167 -0.81 1.20 -12.36
CA LEU A 167 -0.95 0.00 -11.53
C LEU A 167 0.15 -0.11 -10.45
N LYS A 168 1.26 0.59 -10.60
CA LYS A 168 2.39 0.59 -9.66
C LYS A 168 2.36 1.78 -8.68
N LYS A 169 1.45 2.74 -8.84
CA LYS A 169 1.34 3.92 -7.98
C LYS A 169 0.42 3.69 -6.80
N LYS A 170 0.78 4.30 -5.67
CA LYS A 170 -0.08 4.38 -4.48
C LYS A 170 -0.72 5.75 -4.41
N TYR A 171 -2.00 5.78 -4.04
CA TYR A 171 -2.80 6.98 -3.97
C TYR A 171 -3.38 7.17 -2.57
N THR A 172 -3.53 8.42 -2.15
CA THR A 172 -4.22 8.79 -0.92
C THR A 172 -5.15 9.98 -1.20
N PHE A 173 -6.30 10.04 -0.54
CA PHE A 173 -7.21 11.19 -0.68
C PHE A 173 -6.62 12.47 -0.11
N SER A 174 -5.79 12.35 0.92
CA SER A 174 -5.09 13.46 1.55
C SER A 174 -3.74 13.80 0.88
N GLY A 175 -3.37 13.06 -0.17
CA GLY A 175 -2.10 13.27 -0.86
C GLY A 175 -2.12 14.50 -1.76
N SER A 176 -1.02 15.26 -1.76
CA SER A 176 -0.84 16.44 -2.61
C SER A 176 -1.15 16.17 -4.08
N VAL A 177 -0.79 14.97 -4.58
CA VAL A 177 -1.01 14.59 -5.99
C VAL A 177 -2.48 14.67 -6.40
N LEU A 178 -3.42 14.19 -5.56
CA LEU A 178 -4.84 14.29 -5.87
C LEU A 178 -5.36 15.72 -5.73
N PHE A 179 -4.88 16.46 -4.72
CA PHE A 179 -5.26 17.85 -4.56
C PHE A 179 -4.78 18.74 -5.70
N ASP A 180 -3.56 18.52 -6.17
CA ASP A 180 -3.01 19.28 -7.31
C ASP A 180 -3.79 18.98 -8.58
N LYS A 181 -4.14 17.72 -8.82
CA LYS A 181 -4.98 17.32 -9.96
C LYS A 181 -6.42 17.83 -9.88
N MET A 182 -6.96 18.06 -8.70
CA MET A 182 -8.29 18.66 -8.54
C MET A 182 -8.35 20.15 -8.85
N LYS A 183 -7.19 20.83 -8.90
CA LYS A 183 -7.08 22.26 -9.25
C LYS A 183 -6.96 22.49 -10.76
N GLU A 184 -6.60 21.48 -11.51
CA GLU A 184 -6.55 21.47 -12.97
C GLU A 184 -7.98 21.29 -13.55
#